data_a01833df3857539856af4c8ea54cc25d
#
_entry.id   a01833df3857539856af4c8ea54cc25d
#
_cell.length_a   1.000
_cell.length_b   1.000
_cell.length_c   1.000
_cell.angle_alpha   90.00
_cell.angle_beta   90.00
_cell.angle_gamma   90.00
#
_symmetry.space_group_name_H-M   'P 1'
#
loop_
_entity.id
_entity.type
_entity.pdbx_description
1 polymer ?
#
loop_
_entity_poly.entity_id
_entity_poly.type
_entity_poly.pdbx_seq_one_letter_code
_entity_poly.pdbx_strand_id
1 'polypeptide(L)'
;MYPLTIGLAIENRELWEQAQACLADLPFRIIVEHQDIGEMSSFLDRLERMRPDVVIIDISNWKEPLEGLASSIRTAIGDPMVIALNLTPDASVILSSLRAGINEYLYPPIQD
;
A
#
# COMPACT_ATOMS: atom_id res chain seq x y z
N MET A 1 -0.73 10.24 22.42
CA MET A 1 -0.27 9.39 21.30
C MET A 1 -0.84 9.91 20.00
N TYR A 2 -0.01 10.11 19.01
CA TYR A 2 -0.49 10.54 17.69
C TYR A 2 -0.97 9.33 16.90
N PRO A 3 -2.08 9.43 16.18
CA PRO A 3 -2.51 8.33 15.32
C PRO A 3 -1.48 8.12 14.21
N LEU A 4 -1.33 6.86 13.79
CA LEU A 4 -0.49 6.55 12.64
C LEU A 4 -1.11 7.14 11.37
N THR A 5 -0.26 7.63 10.49
CA THR A 5 -0.71 8.19 9.21
C THR A 5 -0.53 7.18 8.09
N ILE A 6 -1.47 7.17 7.17
CA ILE A 6 -1.53 6.18 6.10
C ILE A 6 -1.60 6.84 4.74
N GLY A 7 -0.80 6.33 3.79
CA GLY A 7 -0.95 6.63 2.38
C GLY A 7 -1.54 5.42 1.67
N LEU A 8 -2.63 5.63 0.92
CA LEU A 8 -3.32 4.58 0.19
C LEU A 8 -3.18 4.78 -1.32
N ALA A 9 -2.85 3.72 -2.04
CA ALA A 9 -2.96 3.67 -3.48
C ALA A 9 -3.70 2.40 -3.85
N ILE A 10 -5.01 2.49 -3.97
CA ILE A 10 -5.88 1.35 -4.22
C ILE A 10 -6.76 1.64 -5.43
N GLU A 11 -6.56 0.86 -6.49
CA GLU A 11 -7.30 0.99 -7.74
C GLU A 11 -8.51 0.08 -7.78
N ASN A 12 -8.38 -1.15 -7.28
CA ASN A 12 -9.47 -2.13 -7.30
C ASN A 12 -10.54 -1.75 -6.29
N ARG A 13 -11.79 -1.68 -6.75
CA ARG A 13 -12.89 -1.21 -5.91
C ARG A 13 -13.19 -2.12 -4.72
N GLU A 14 -13.12 -3.43 -4.92
CA GLU A 14 -13.36 -4.37 -3.82
C GLU A 14 -12.32 -4.20 -2.73
N LEU A 15 -11.06 -4.08 -3.12
CA LEU A 15 -9.97 -3.86 -2.16
C LEU A 15 -10.14 -2.52 -1.45
N TRP A 16 -10.56 -1.49 -2.18
CA TRP A 16 -10.82 -0.18 -1.61
C TRP A 16 -11.91 -0.25 -0.53
N GLU A 17 -13.03 -0.88 -0.84
CA GLU A 17 -14.15 -0.99 0.10
C GLU A 17 -13.76 -1.77 1.35
N GLN A 18 -13.03 -2.88 1.18
CA GLN A 18 -12.59 -3.67 2.32
C GLN A 18 -11.55 -2.94 3.17
N ALA A 19 -10.64 -2.23 2.55
CA ALA A 19 -9.64 -1.44 3.28
C ALA A 19 -10.32 -0.32 4.07
N GLN A 20 -11.28 0.37 3.48
CA GLN A 20 -12.03 1.43 4.16
C GLN A 20 -12.79 0.88 5.37
N ALA A 21 -13.47 -0.26 5.21
CA ALA A 21 -14.20 -0.88 6.30
C ALA A 21 -13.26 -1.30 7.45
N CYS A 22 -12.10 -1.83 7.10
CA CYS A 22 -11.11 -2.27 8.07
C CYS A 22 -10.52 -1.11 8.87
N LEU A 23 -10.25 0.01 8.19
CA LEU A 23 -9.61 1.17 8.80
C LEU A 23 -10.57 2.10 9.55
N ALA A 24 -11.89 1.96 9.29
CA ALA A 24 -12.88 2.87 9.85
C ALA A 24 -12.88 2.92 11.37
N ASP A 25 -12.60 1.79 12.02
CA ASP A 25 -12.65 1.67 13.48
C ASP A 25 -11.25 1.71 14.13
N LEU A 26 -10.22 1.99 13.34
CA LEU A 26 -8.84 2.02 13.84
C LEU A 26 -8.36 3.45 14.00
N PRO A 27 -7.40 3.70 14.92
CA PRO A 27 -6.88 5.05 15.15
C PRO A 27 -5.86 5.47 14.10
N PHE A 28 -6.21 5.33 12.82
CA PHE A 28 -5.36 5.75 11.71
C PHE A 28 -5.91 7.01 11.06
N ARG A 29 -5.02 7.79 10.50
CA ARG A 29 -5.39 8.97 9.73
C ARG A 29 -4.89 8.81 8.30
N ILE A 30 -5.80 8.82 7.34
CA ILE A 30 -5.45 8.73 5.93
C ILE A 30 -5.09 10.12 5.44
N ILE A 31 -3.84 10.29 5.00
CA ILE A 31 -3.34 11.60 4.56
C ILE A 31 -3.00 11.64 3.07
N VAL A 32 -2.92 10.49 2.41
CA VAL A 32 -2.73 10.40 0.96
C VAL A 32 -3.65 9.32 0.43
N GLU A 33 -4.45 9.65 -0.59
CA GLU A 33 -5.31 8.69 -1.27
C GLU A 33 -5.11 8.79 -2.76
N HIS A 34 -4.89 7.66 -3.41
CA HIS A 34 -4.75 7.58 -4.86
C HIS A 34 -5.54 6.38 -5.37
N GLN A 35 -6.34 6.59 -6.39
CA GLN A 35 -7.16 5.54 -6.98
C GLN A 35 -6.65 5.09 -8.35
N ASP A 36 -5.61 5.75 -8.86
CA ASP A 36 -5.02 5.42 -10.15
C ASP A 36 -3.55 5.11 -9.99
N ILE A 37 -3.22 3.81 -10.03
CA ILE A 37 -1.84 3.34 -9.89
C ILE A 37 -1.02 3.65 -11.14
N GLY A 38 -1.69 3.91 -12.29
CA GLY A 38 -1.01 4.34 -13.50
C GLY A 38 -0.24 5.65 -13.35
N GLU A 39 -0.61 6.47 -12.36
CA GLU A 39 0.10 7.71 -12.05
C GLU A 39 0.97 7.57 -10.82
N MET A 40 1.80 6.53 -10.79
CA MET A 40 2.64 6.23 -9.63
C MET A 40 3.56 7.39 -9.26
N SER A 41 4.06 8.15 -10.23
CA SER A 41 4.93 9.29 -9.94
C SER A 41 4.21 10.36 -9.10
N SER A 42 2.94 10.61 -9.37
CA SER A 42 2.14 11.55 -8.57
C SER A 42 1.96 11.04 -7.14
N PHE A 43 1.72 9.75 -6.99
CA PHE A 43 1.58 9.14 -5.68
C PHE A 43 2.89 9.26 -4.88
N LEU A 44 4.02 8.96 -5.52
CA LEU A 44 5.33 9.06 -4.87
C LEU A 44 5.65 10.49 -4.45
N ASP A 45 5.31 11.47 -5.28
CA ASP A 45 5.49 12.89 -4.94
C ASP A 45 4.68 13.27 -3.69
N ARG A 46 3.46 12.78 -3.60
CA ARG A 46 2.61 13.05 -2.43
C ARG A 46 3.14 12.34 -1.18
N LEU A 47 3.66 11.12 -1.33
CA LEU A 47 4.30 10.41 -0.21
C LEU A 47 5.49 11.20 0.31
N GLU A 48 6.31 11.72 -0.58
CA GLU A 48 7.48 12.50 -0.19
C GLU A 48 7.10 13.73 0.62
N ARG A 49 6.02 14.42 0.22
CA ARG A 49 5.55 15.62 0.93
C ARG A 49 4.86 15.30 2.24
N MET A 50 4.03 14.29 2.27
CA MET A 50 3.19 13.99 3.43
C MET A 50 3.81 13.02 4.43
N ARG A 51 4.72 12.18 3.98
CA ARG A 51 5.48 11.21 4.78
C ARG A 51 4.62 10.37 5.73
N PRO A 52 3.71 9.55 5.19
CA PRO A 52 2.91 8.67 6.05
C PRO A 52 3.76 7.61 6.72
N ASP A 53 3.29 7.10 7.85
CA ASP A 53 3.96 6.01 8.57
C ASP A 53 3.76 4.66 7.90
N VAL A 54 2.62 4.49 7.24
CA VAL A 54 2.23 3.23 6.59
C VAL A 54 1.80 3.53 5.16
N VAL A 55 2.26 2.72 4.22
CA VAL A 55 1.84 2.80 2.82
C VAL A 55 1.11 1.51 2.47
N ILE A 56 -0.14 1.62 2.04
CA ILE A 56 -0.95 0.48 1.60
C ILE A 56 -1.14 0.62 0.09
N ILE A 57 -0.70 -0.37 -0.65
CA ILE A 57 -0.70 -0.31 -2.10
C ILE A 57 -1.32 -1.56 -2.71
N ASP A 58 -2.25 -1.33 -3.64
CA ASP A 58 -2.91 -2.37 -4.41
C ASP A 58 -1.98 -2.83 -5.53
N ILE A 59 -1.59 -4.10 -5.50
CA ILE A 59 -0.73 -4.68 -6.53
C ILE A 59 -1.46 -5.61 -7.48
N SER A 60 -2.79 -5.64 -7.42
CA SER A 60 -3.58 -6.57 -8.23
C SER A 60 -3.40 -6.36 -9.73
N ASN A 61 -3.13 -5.14 -10.17
CA ASN A 61 -2.86 -4.82 -11.57
C ASN A 61 -1.41 -4.41 -11.82
N TRP A 62 -0.53 -4.60 -10.84
CA TRP A 62 0.87 -4.23 -10.98
C TRP A 62 1.61 -5.30 -11.77
N LYS A 63 2.28 -4.91 -12.85
CA LYS A 63 2.91 -5.84 -13.78
C LYS A 63 4.43 -5.79 -13.78
N GLU A 64 5.01 -4.86 -13.06
CA GLU A 64 6.46 -4.72 -12.98
C GLU A 64 7.00 -5.39 -11.73
N PRO A 65 8.33 -5.59 -11.62
CA PRO A 65 8.90 -6.18 -10.42
C PRO A 65 8.58 -5.37 -9.17
N LEU A 66 8.17 -6.05 -8.11
CA LEU A 66 7.82 -5.40 -6.84
C LEU A 66 9.03 -4.75 -6.16
N GLU A 67 10.23 -5.23 -6.45
CA GLU A 67 11.45 -4.63 -5.90
C GLU A 67 11.60 -3.17 -6.31
N GLY A 68 11.28 -2.85 -7.57
CA GLY A 68 11.32 -1.48 -8.06
C GLY A 68 10.31 -0.59 -7.38
N LEU A 69 9.10 -1.11 -7.16
CA LEU A 69 8.06 -0.38 -6.46
C LEU A 69 8.47 -0.09 -5.01
N ALA A 70 8.92 -1.11 -4.28
CA ALA A 70 9.35 -0.96 -2.89
C ALA A 70 10.53 0.00 -2.79
N SER A 71 11.49 -0.10 -3.70
CA SER A 71 12.65 0.79 -3.75
C SER A 71 12.23 2.24 -3.97
N SER A 72 11.27 2.48 -4.87
CA SER A 72 10.76 3.83 -5.14
C SER A 72 10.11 4.43 -3.90
N ILE A 73 9.33 3.64 -3.17
CA ILE A 73 8.70 4.10 -1.94
C ILE A 73 9.76 4.46 -0.89
N ARG A 74 10.76 3.63 -0.72
CA ARG A 74 11.84 3.90 0.24
C ARG A 74 12.66 5.12 -0.14
N THR A 75 12.88 5.33 -1.42
CA THR A 75 13.59 6.52 -1.89
C THR A 75 12.79 7.78 -1.57
N ALA A 76 11.46 7.70 -1.68
CA ALA A 76 10.59 8.85 -1.42
C ALA A 76 10.50 9.21 0.07
N ILE A 77 10.37 8.23 0.96
CA ILE A 77 10.04 8.52 2.36
C ILE A 77 10.85 7.73 3.40
N GLY A 78 11.86 7.01 2.99
CA GLY A 78 12.72 6.28 3.93
C GLY A 78 12.21 4.87 4.20
N ASP A 79 11.80 4.56 5.43
CA ASP A 79 11.46 3.21 5.82
C ASP A 79 10.05 3.11 6.44
N PRO A 80 8.99 3.34 5.66
CA PRO A 80 7.63 3.17 6.15
C PRO A 80 7.28 1.68 6.19
N MET A 81 6.22 1.35 6.93
CA MET A 81 5.63 0.02 6.80
C MET A 81 4.88 -0.05 5.47
N VAL A 82 5.18 -1.03 4.65
CA VAL A 82 4.52 -1.20 3.35
C VAL A 82 3.65 -2.44 3.38
N ILE A 83 2.37 -2.26 3.06
CA ILE A 83 1.40 -3.34 3.00
C ILE A 83 0.92 -3.46 1.56
N ALA A 84 1.08 -4.65 0.98
CA ALA A 84 0.59 -4.93 -0.36
C ALA A 84 -0.80 -5.58 -0.28
N LEU A 85 -1.72 -5.11 -1.11
CA LEU A 85 -3.05 -5.71 -1.24
C LEU A 85 -3.15 -6.40 -2.59
N ASN A 86 -3.71 -7.60 -2.59
CA ASN A 86 -4.00 -8.32 -3.83
C ASN A 86 -5.36 -9.00 -3.69
N LEU A 87 -5.89 -9.50 -4.79
CA LEU A 87 -7.19 -10.17 -4.81
C LEU A 87 -7.09 -11.64 -4.39
N THR A 88 -5.93 -12.25 -4.56
CA THR A 88 -5.72 -13.67 -4.30
C THR A 88 -4.41 -13.93 -3.56
N PRO A 89 -4.28 -15.06 -2.83
CA PRO A 89 -3.03 -15.44 -2.18
C PRO A 89 -2.09 -16.17 -3.13
N ASP A 90 -1.61 -15.50 -4.16
CA ASP A 90 -0.67 -16.08 -5.12
C ASP A 90 0.71 -16.25 -4.48
N ALA A 91 1.16 -17.51 -4.35
CA ALA A 91 2.41 -17.82 -3.66
C ALA A 91 3.63 -17.14 -4.27
N SER A 92 3.72 -17.06 -5.59
CA SER A 92 4.87 -16.41 -6.24
C SER A 92 4.89 -14.91 -5.98
N VAL A 93 3.73 -14.27 -5.96
CA VAL A 93 3.62 -12.85 -5.66
C VAL A 93 3.92 -12.57 -4.19
N ILE A 94 3.46 -13.44 -3.30
CA ILE A 94 3.76 -13.31 -1.86
C ILE A 94 5.28 -13.38 -1.64
N LEU A 95 5.95 -14.34 -2.25
CA LEU A 95 7.40 -14.47 -2.12
C LEU A 95 8.12 -13.27 -2.70
N SER A 96 7.68 -12.77 -3.86
CA SER A 96 8.27 -11.57 -4.47
C SER A 96 8.10 -10.35 -3.56
N SER A 97 6.94 -10.23 -2.92
CA SER A 97 6.67 -9.14 -1.97
C SER A 97 7.63 -9.18 -0.79
N LEU A 98 7.80 -10.36 -0.20
CA LEU A 98 8.69 -10.52 0.94
C LEU A 98 10.15 -10.23 0.57
N ARG A 99 10.58 -10.69 -0.60
CA ARG A 99 11.94 -10.44 -1.08
C ARG A 99 12.19 -8.96 -1.37
N ALA A 100 11.15 -8.26 -1.80
CA ALA A 100 11.23 -6.83 -2.04
C ALA A 100 11.25 -6.01 -0.74
N GLY A 101 11.00 -6.64 0.40
CA GLY A 101 10.98 -5.96 1.69
C GLY A 101 9.64 -5.37 2.04
N ILE A 102 8.56 -5.80 1.37
CA ILE A 102 7.20 -5.42 1.75
C ILE A 102 6.85 -6.15 3.04
N ASN A 103 6.33 -5.43 4.02
CA ASN A 103 6.15 -5.94 5.37
C ASN A 103 4.97 -6.90 5.50
N GLU A 104 3.88 -6.64 4.79
CA GLU A 104 2.67 -7.45 4.88
C GLU A 104 2.03 -7.62 3.50
N TYR A 105 1.34 -8.74 3.33
CA TYR A 105 0.57 -9.04 2.13
C TYR A 105 -0.83 -9.46 2.55
N LEU A 106 -1.85 -8.77 2.07
CA LEU A 106 -3.24 -9.04 2.44
C LEU A 106 -4.10 -9.32 1.21
N TYR A 107 -5.11 -10.15 1.38
CA TYR A 107 -6.09 -10.47 0.34
C TYR A 107 -7.46 -10.69 0.98
N PRO A 108 -8.56 -10.59 0.21
CA PRO A 108 -9.91 -10.71 0.76
C PRO A 108 -10.18 -12.10 1.36
N PRO A 109 -10.94 -12.16 2.45
CA PRO A 109 -11.49 -11.03 3.20
C PRO A 109 -10.42 -10.37 4.07
N ILE A 110 -10.31 -9.03 3.96
CA ILE A 110 -9.31 -8.29 4.73
C ILE A 110 -9.83 -8.11 6.15
N GLN A 111 -9.04 -8.53 7.13
CA GLN A 111 -9.39 -8.45 8.55
C GLN A 111 -8.30 -7.70 9.32
N ASP A 112 -8.69 -7.15 10.44
CA ASP A 112 -7.79 -6.42 11.35
C ASP A 112 -6.73 -7.32 11.97
#